data_2ada67b5d9d454e6819cb513d3d068e4
#
_entry.id   2ada67b5d9d454e6819cb513d3d068e4
#
_cell.length_a   1.000
_cell.length_b   1.000
_cell.length_c   1.000
_cell.angle_alpha   90.00
_cell.angle_beta   90.00
_cell.angle_gamma   90.00
#
_symmetry.space_group_name_H-M   'P 1'
#
loop_
_entity.id
_entity.type
_entity.pdbx_description
1 polymer ?
#
loop_
_entity_poly.entity_id
_entity_poly.type
_entity_poly.pdbx_seq_one_letter_code
_entity_poly.pdbx_strand_id
1 'polypeptide(L)'
;AVGEKLAECLRSYGIAVIHDTTDHEPPKLATSYSRSLKTMEKYRDKYPSITMYIDLHRDSFGKNPTEPADFVTINGRQCARLMFVVGTGKGATGTGYGQMPDFDSNYALAERITNTLKGIDPGLTRDIRVKPGRYNQHISNQCLLVEVGHNANTFDQALNSIDYLAAAIAEAAGLTAGEGQLSLSP
;
A
#
# COMPACT_ATOMS: atom_id res chain seq x y z
N ALA A 1 -5.12 1.92 13.58
CA ALA A 1 -4.60 3.24 13.23
C ALA A 1 -4.58 3.45 11.72
N VAL A 2 -3.42 3.64 11.03
CA VAL A 2 -3.44 3.99 9.60
C VAL A 2 -4.09 2.88 8.76
N GLY A 3 -3.71 1.62 8.97
CA GLY A 3 -4.32 0.47 8.28
C GLY A 3 -5.81 0.30 8.59
N GLU A 4 -6.23 0.57 9.83
CA GLU A 4 -7.66 0.53 10.17
C GLU A 4 -8.45 1.59 9.40
N LYS A 5 -7.94 2.83 9.34
CA LYS A 5 -8.58 3.88 8.56
C LYS A 5 -8.70 3.49 7.07
N LEU A 6 -7.64 2.90 6.49
CA LEU A 6 -7.70 2.40 5.10
C LEU A 6 -8.81 1.35 4.95
N ALA A 7 -8.88 0.39 5.88
CA ALA A 7 -9.91 -0.65 5.85
C ALA A 7 -11.32 -0.07 5.97
N GLU A 8 -11.54 0.90 6.86
CA GLU A 8 -12.81 1.59 7.02
C GLU A 8 -13.20 2.36 5.75
N CYS A 9 -12.27 3.12 5.17
CA CYS A 9 -12.50 3.83 3.92
C CYS A 9 -12.85 2.87 2.77
N LEU A 10 -12.11 1.78 2.59
CA LEU A 10 -12.40 0.79 1.55
C LEU A 10 -13.76 0.11 1.75
N ARG A 11 -14.13 -0.19 2.99
CA ARG A 11 -15.46 -0.74 3.30
C ARG A 11 -16.58 0.24 2.95
N SER A 12 -16.36 1.55 3.08
CA SER A 12 -17.35 2.56 2.69
C SER A 12 -17.59 2.61 1.18
N TYR A 13 -16.64 2.12 0.37
CA TYR A 13 -16.80 1.89 -1.07
C TYR A 13 -17.44 0.52 -1.40
N GLY A 14 -17.87 -0.25 -0.40
CA GLY A 14 -18.45 -1.57 -0.59
C GLY A 14 -17.43 -2.71 -0.76
N ILE A 15 -16.14 -2.45 -0.52
CA ILE A 15 -15.11 -3.47 -0.60
C ILE A 15 -15.08 -4.28 0.69
N ALA A 16 -15.17 -5.60 0.60
CA ALA A 16 -14.95 -6.48 1.75
C ALA A 16 -13.46 -6.50 2.10
N VAL A 17 -13.13 -6.13 3.34
CA VAL A 17 -11.73 -5.98 3.78
C VAL A 17 -11.47 -6.80 5.03
N ILE A 18 -10.41 -7.61 4.99
CA ILE A 18 -9.77 -8.21 6.16
C ILE A 18 -8.58 -7.34 6.52
N HIS A 19 -8.55 -6.79 7.73
CA HIS A 19 -7.42 -6.04 8.26
C HIS A 19 -6.71 -6.89 9.32
N ASP A 20 -5.53 -7.40 8.98
CA ASP A 20 -4.67 -8.16 9.91
C ASP A 20 -3.68 -7.20 10.58
N THR A 21 -3.56 -7.30 11.90
CA THR A 21 -2.69 -6.46 12.73
C THR A 21 -1.59 -7.27 13.41
N THR A 22 -1.32 -8.48 12.93
CA THR A 22 -0.27 -9.32 13.47
C THR A 22 1.09 -8.65 13.32
N ASP A 23 1.81 -8.51 14.44
CA ASP A 23 3.19 -8.04 14.41
C ASP A 23 4.11 -9.15 13.87
N HIS A 24 4.66 -8.91 12.69
CA HIS A 24 5.56 -9.85 12.03
C HIS A 24 7.05 -9.55 12.25
N GLU A 25 7.43 -8.46 12.92
CA GLU A 25 8.85 -8.13 13.16
C GLU A 25 9.54 -9.04 14.18
N PRO A 26 8.93 -9.38 15.32
CA PRO A 26 9.52 -10.32 16.24
C PRO A 26 9.65 -11.74 15.67
N PRO A 27 10.69 -12.51 16.04
CA PRO A 27 11.85 -12.11 16.85
C PRO A 27 12.96 -11.42 16.05
N LYS A 28 12.87 -11.36 14.73
CA LYS A 28 13.90 -10.77 13.85
C LYS A 28 13.24 -10.12 12.61
N LEU A 29 13.54 -8.86 12.37
CA LEU A 29 13.10 -8.12 11.19
C LEU A 29 13.48 -8.84 9.88
N ALA A 30 14.69 -9.38 9.78
CA ALA A 30 15.17 -10.08 8.59
C ALA A 30 14.31 -11.27 8.13
N THR A 31 13.44 -11.79 9.00
CA THR A 31 12.53 -12.90 8.69
C THR A 31 11.05 -12.49 8.74
N SER A 32 10.74 -11.21 8.84
CA SER A 32 9.36 -10.68 8.90
C SER A 32 8.53 -11.07 7.68
N TYR A 33 9.10 -10.95 6.47
CA TYR A 33 8.43 -11.35 5.24
C TYR A 33 8.05 -12.83 5.19
N SER A 34 8.83 -13.73 5.77
CA SER A 34 8.46 -15.15 5.86
C SER A 34 7.27 -15.39 6.80
N ARG A 35 7.11 -14.58 7.83
CA ARG A 35 5.97 -14.66 8.75
C ARG A 35 4.72 -14.02 8.16
N SER A 36 4.86 -12.84 7.56
CA SER A 36 3.74 -12.18 6.89
C SER A 36 3.21 -13.01 5.72
N LEU A 37 4.10 -13.70 4.97
CA LEU A 37 3.67 -14.63 3.92
C LEU A 37 2.74 -15.72 4.46
N LYS A 38 3.09 -16.35 5.59
CA LYS A 38 2.24 -17.38 6.20
C LYS A 38 0.86 -16.84 6.59
N THR A 39 0.79 -15.59 7.04
CA THR A 39 -0.47 -14.94 7.34
C THR A 39 -1.28 -14.70 6.05
N MET A 40 -0.65 -14.23 4.99
CA MET A 40 -1.30 -14.04 3.68
C MET A 40 -1.80 -15.36 3.11
N GLU A 41 -0.98 -16.42 3.14
CA GLU A 41 -1.34 -17.78 2.69
C GLU A 41 -2.53 -18.33 3.48
N LYS A 42 -2.53 -18.17 4.81
CA LYS A 42 -3.65 -18.57 5.67
C LYS A 42 -4.96 -17.91 5.25
N TYR A 43 -4.92 -16.62 4.93
CA TYR A 43 -6.12 -15.90 4.48
C TYR A 43 -6.52 -16.29 3.05
N ARG A 44 -5.57 -16.47 2.14
CA ARG A 44 -5.83 -16.99 0.79
C ARG A 44 -6.55 -18.32 0.83
N ASP A 45 -6.07 -19.26 1.66
CA ASP A 45 -6.62 -20.62 1.75
C ASP A 45 -7.99 -20.61 2.42
N LYS A 46 -8.20 -19.70 3.39
CA LYS A 46 -9.49 -19.59 4.09
C LYS A 46 -10.56 -18.83 3.28
N TYR A 47 -10.13 -17.86 2.48
CA TYR A 47 -11.01 -16.99 1.70
C TYR A 47 -10.52 -16.88 0.26
N PRO A 48 -10.80 -17.89 -0.58
CA PRO A 48 -10.34 -17.93 -1.99
C PRO A 48 -10.85 -16.76 -2.84
N SER A 49 -11.85 -16.02 -2.36
CA SER A 49 -12.40 -14.82 -3.01
C SER A 49 -11.55 -13.57 -2.82
N ILE A 50 -10.48 -13.60 -2.02
CA ILE A 50 -9.56 -12.47 -1.92
C ILE A 50 -8.84 -12.30 -3.26
N THR A 51 -8.98 -11.14 -3.85
CA THR A 51 -8.33 -10.79 -5.12
C THR A 51 -7.12 -9.87 -4.94
N MET A 52 -7.12 -9.00 -3.93
CA MET A 52 -6.08 -8.00 -3.73
C MET A 52 -5.46 -8.12 -2.33
N TYR A 53 -4.13 -7.95 -2.28
CA TYR A 53 -3.37 -7.86 -1.04
C TYR A 53 -2.67 -6.51 -0.97
N ILE A 54 -2.72 -5.86 0.19
CA ILE A 54 -2.08 -4.57 0.43
C ILE A 54 -1.18 -4.69 1.66
N ASP A 55 0.12 -4.52 1.45
CA ASP A 55 1.13 -4.41 2.50
C ASP A 55 1.39 -2.92 2.76
N LEU A 56 0.88 -2.41 3.88
CA LEU A 56 0.91 -0.99 4.21
C LEU A 56 2.11 -0.68 5.08
N HIS A 57 3.05 0.07 4.55
CA HIS A 57 4.30 0.42 5.15
C HIS A 57 4.45 1.93 5.41
N ARG A 58 5.52 2.27 6.09
CA ARG A 58 6.07 3.61 6.21
C ARG A 58 7.57 3.55 5.88
N ASP A 59 8.00 4.27 4.85
CA ASP A 59 9.40 4.31 4.41
C ASP A 59 10.33 4.79 5.54
N SER A 60 11.60 4.46 5.47
CA SER A 60 12.57 4.80 6.51
C SER A 60 13.89 5.28 5.91
N PHE A 61 14.34 6.45 6.35
CA PHE A 61 15.65 7.04 6.08
C PHE A 61 16.58 6.90 7.29
N GLY A 62 16.63 5.72 7.88
CA GLY A 62 17.43 5.42 9.06
C GLY A 62 16.72 5.80 10.39
N LYS A 63 17.45 5.62 11.50
CA LYS A 63 16.89 5.83 12.85
C LYS A 63 16.62 7.30 13.17
N ASN A 64 17.45 8.18 12.65
CA ASN A 64 17.33 9.63 12.82
C ASN A 64 17.28 10.25 11.42
N PRO A 65 16.12 10.38 10.80
CA PRO A 65 16.02 10.95 9.47
C PRO A 65 16.49 12.40 9.50
N THR A 66 17.47 12.72 8.65
CA THR A 66 17.88 14.11 8.38
C THR A 66 17.00 14.73 7.31
N GLU A 67 16.28 13.91 6.57
CA GLU A 67 15.33 14.34 5.55
C GLU A 67 14.11 14.98 6.23
N PRO A 68 13.66 16.14 5.75
CA PRO A 68 12.42 16.74 6.23
C PRO A 68 11.22 15.86 5.89
N ALA A 69 10.13 16.04 6.62
CA ALA A 69 8.87 15.39 6.30
C ALA A 69 8.46 15.70 4.85
N ASP A 70 8.12 14.65 4.10
CA ASP A 70 7.71 14.75 2.69
C ASP A 70 6.18 14.72 2.61
N PHE A 71 5.56 15.87 2.34
CA PHE A 71 4.10 16.02 2.29
C PHE A 71 3.67 17.02 1.22
N VAL A 72 2.41 16.94 0.85
CA VAL A 72 1.71 17.95 0.05
C VAL A 72 0.54 18.51 0.86
N THR A 73 0.14 19.73 0.58
CA THR A 73 -1.03 20.34 1.23
C THR A 73 -2.22 20.33 0.27
N ILE A 74 -3.26 19.60 0.61
CA ILE A 74 -4.49 19.49 -0.17
C ILE A 74 -5.65 19.97 0.70
N ASN A 75 -6.40 20.95 0.24
CA ASN A 75 -7.53 21.54 0.97
C ASN A 75 -7.16 21.94 2.43
N GLY A 76 -5.98 22.53 2.60
CA GLY A 76 -5.49 22.97 3.91
C GLY A 76 -4.96 21.85 4.83
N ARG A 77 -4.99 20.58 4.41
CA ARG A 77 -4.50 19.44 5.17
C ARG A 77 -3.17 18.94 4.60
N GLN A 78 -2.19 18.76 5.45
CA GLN A 78 -0.92 18.15 5.06
C GLN A 78 -1.10 16.63 4.92
N CYS A 79 -0.79 16.12 3.75
CA CYS A 79 -0.88 14.70 3.38
C CYS A 79 0.52 14.16 3.12
N ALA A 80 0.92 13.08 3.80
CA ALA A 80 2.16 12.40 3.51
C ALA A 80 2.14 11.88 2.08
N ARG A 81 3.26 11.99 1.35
CA ARG A 81 3.32 11.48 -0.02
C ARG A 81 3.34 9.96 -0.04
N LEU A 82 2.57 9.40 -0.95
CA LEU A 82 2.45 7.96 -1.14
C LEU A 82 3.51 7.45 -2.13
N MET A 83 3.93 6.21 -1.99
CA MET A 83 4.84 5.57 -2.95
C MET A 83 4.55 4.08 -3.02
N PHE A 84 4.46 3.55 -4.24
CA PHE A 84 4.38 2.10 -4.43
C PHE A 84 5.77 1.50 -4.63
N VAL A 85 5.99 0.33 -4.05
CA VAL A 85 7.17 -0.49 -4.28
C VAL A 85 6.73 -1.75 -5.02
N VAL A 86 7.31 -1.99 -6.19
CA VAL A 86 7.02 -3.18 -6.99
C VAL A 86 8.27 -4.04 -7.09
N GLY A 87 8.15 -5.28 -6.65
CA GLY A 87 9.22 -6.24 -6.62
C GLY A 87 9.32 -7.08 -7.89
N THR A 88 10.51 -7.18 -8.47
CA THR A 88 10.75 -8.08 -9.61
C THR A 88 11.01 -9.52 -9.19
N GLY A 89 11.34 -9.77 -7.92
CA GLY A 89 11.80 -11.06 -7.42
C GLY A 89 13.19 -11.48 -7.87
N LYS A 90 13.83 -10.78 -8.81
CA LYS A 90 15.13 -11.16 -9.41
C LYS A 90 16.30 -11.22 -8.42
N GLY A 91 16.17 -10.54 -7.27
CA GLY A 91 17.14 -10.61 -6.18
C GLY A 91 16.86 -11.70 -5.15
N ALA A 92 15.75 -12.42 -5.30
CA ALA A 92 15.38 -13.50 -4.40
C ALA A 92 16.08 -14.80 -4.85
N THR A 93 17.00 -15.29 -4.02
CA THR A 93 17.79 -16.49 -4.28
C THR A 93 17.67 -17.48 -3.14
N GLY A 94 17.80 -18.78 -3.43
CA GLY A 94 17.75 -19.85 -2.43
C GLY A 94 16.45 -20.62 -2.39
N THR A 95 16.33 -21.50 -1.40
CA THR A 95 15.16 -22.38 -1.23
C THR A 95 13.91 -21.58 -0.88
N GLY A 96 12.77 -21.91 -1.47
CA GLY A 96 11.48 -21.25 -1.20
C GLY A 96 11.16 -20.06 -2.12
N TYR A 97 12.04 -19.76 -3.09
CA TYR A 97 11.83 -18.69 -4.07
C TYR A 97 11.44 -19.19 -5.46
N GLY A 98 10.77 -20.35 -5.54
CA GLY A 98 10.32 -20.94 -6.81
C GLY A 98 9.20 -20.16 -7.50
N GLN A 99 8.46 -19.32 -6.73
CA GLN A 99 7.41 -18.47 -7.27
C GLN A 99 7.89 -17.00 -7.27
N MET A 100 7.79 -16.37 -8.43
CA MET A 100 8.12 -14.96 -8.62
C MET A 100 6.84 -14.12 -8.67
N PRO A 101 6.92 -12.81 -8.32
CA PRO A 101 5.82 -11.89 -8.53
C PRO A 101 5.37 -11.88 -10.00
N ASP A 102 4.08 -11.72 -10.23
CA ASP A 102 3.57 -11.24 -11.51
C ASP A 102 3.87 -9.72 -11.58
N PHE A 103 5.08 -9.41 -12.01
CA PHE A 103 5.58 -8.04 -12.01
C PHE A 103 4.72 -7.13 -12.88
N ASP A 104 4.36 -7.57 -14.07
CA ASP A 104 3.64 -6.73 -15.03
C ASP A 104 2.25 -6.37 -14.51
N SER A 105 1.53 -7.33 -13.94
CA SER A 105 0.20 -7.11 -13.36
C SER A 105 0.25 -6.22 -12.12
N ASN A 106 1.20 -6.48 -11.20
CA ASN A 106 1.37 -5.66 -9.99
C ASN A 106 1.82 -4.24 -10.31
N TYR A 107 2.71 -4.07 -11.31
CA TYR A 107 3.14 -2.76 -11.77
C TYR A 107 2.00 -1.98 -12.42
N ALA A 108 1.23 -2.62 -13.31
CA ALA A 108 0.09 -1.98 -13.97
C ALA A 108 -0.98 -1.52 -12.96
N LEU A 109 -1.22 -2.31 -11.89
CA LEU A 109 -2.12 -1.91 -10.82
C LEU A 109 -1.57 -0.69 -10.05
N ALA A 110 -0.30 -0.74 -9.64
CA ALA A 110 0.36 0.37 -8.94
C ALA A 110 0.38 1.65 -9.80
N GLU A 111 0.65 1.52 -11.10
CA GLU A 111 0.68 2.64 -12.05
C GLU A 111 -0.72 3.28 -12.21
N ARG A 112 -1.76 2.48 -12.35
CA ARG A 112 -3.14 2.97 -12.43
C ARG A 112 -3.52 3.78 -11.19
N ILE A 113 -3.25 3.26 -9.98
CA ILE A 113 -3.53 3.96 -8.74
C ILE A 113 -2.68 5.23 -8.62
N THR A 114 -1.38 5.16 -8.98
CA THR A 114 -0.48 6.32 -8.99
C THR A 114 -1.00 7.43 -9.91
N ASN A 115 -1.52 7.07 -11.09
CA ASN A 115 -2.05 8.04 -12.05
C ASN A 115 -3.35 8.69 -11.52
N THR A 116 -4.25 7.93 -10.89
CA THR A 116 -5.43 8.49 -10.20
C THR A 116 -5.01 9.47 -9.11
N LEU A 117 -4.04 9.10 -8.26
CA LEU A 117 -3.51 10.00 -7.21
C LEU A 117 -2.88 11.26 -7.79
N LYS A 118 -2.10 11.17 -8.87
CA LYS A 118 -1.52 12.32 -9.59
C LYS A 118 -2.59 13.22 -10.21
N GLY A 119 -3.73 12.64 -10.60
CA GLY A 119 -4.89 13.39 -11.08
C GLY A 119 -5.56 14.23 -9.99
N ILE A 120 -5.51 13.80 -8.73
CA ILE A 120 -6.01 14.57 -7.58
C ILE A 120 -5.03 15.70 -7.25
N ASP A 121 -3.75 15.37 -7.05
CA ASP A 121 -2.66 16.30 -6.87
C ASP A 121 -1.33 15.64 -7.30
N PRO A 122 -0.56 16.26 -8.22
CA PRO A 122 0.70 15.69 -8.69
C PRO A 122 1.74 15.45 -7.57
N GLY A 123 1.63 16.20 -6.48
CA GLY A 123 2.51 16.08 -5.31
C GLY A 123 2.12 14.95 -4.36
N LEU A 124 0.93 14.37 -4.47
CA LEU A 124 0.41 13.37 -3.52
C LEU A 124 1.17 12.04 -3.57
N THR A 125 1.80 11.73 -4.68
CA THR A 125 2.56 10.48 -4.83
C THR A 125 3.96 10.74 -5.38
N ARG A 126 4.89 9.86 -5.01
CA ARG A 126 6.21 9.72 -5.61
C ARG A 126 6.13 8.71 -6.76
N ASP A 127 7.17 8.65 -7.58
CA ASP A 127 7.27 7.65 -8.65
C ASP A 127 7.37 6.24 -8.06
N ILE A 128 6.82 5.27 -8.79
CA ILE A 128 6.86 3.85 -8.40
C ILE A 128 8.32 3.42 -8.31
N ARG A 129 8.67 2.77 -7.20
CA ARG A 129 10.02 2.24 -6.97
C ARG A 129 10.05 0.76 -7.32
N VAL A 130 10.76 0.42 -8.38
CA VAL A 130 11.03 -0.98 -8.75
C VAL A 130 12.25 -1.49 -7.99
N LYS A 131 12.12 -2.64 -7.34
CA LYS A 131 13.19 -3.25 -6.54
C LYS A 131 13.35 -4.74 -6.86
N PRO A 132 14.56 -5.32 -6.64
CA PRO A 132 14.81 -6.73 -6.93
C PRO A 132 14.17 -7.71 -5.92
N GLY A 133 13.70 -7.25 -4.77
CA GLY A 133 13.05 -8.09 -3.76
C GLY A 133 11.72 -8.67 -4.24
N ARG A 134 11.23 -9.70 -3.53
CA ARG A 134 9.94 -10.36 -3.83
C ARG A 134 8.77 -9.71 -3.10
N TYR A 135 8.98 -9.20 -1.89
CA TYR A 135 7.99 -8.50 -1.05
C TYR A 135 6.64 -9.23 -0.92
N ASN A 136 6.67 -10.57 -0.92
CA ASN A 136 5.48 -11.44 -0.94
C ASN A 136 4.49 -11.16 -2.10
N GLN A 137 4.85 -10.34 -3.07
CA GLN A 137 3.98 -9.96 -4.19
C GLN A 137 3.71 -11.10 -5.18
N HIS A 138 4.28 -12.28 -4.95
CA HIS A 138 3.95 -13.51 -5.69
C HIS A 138 2.66 -14.17 -5.20
N ILE A 139 2.05 -13.67 -4.10
CA ILE A 139 0.81 -14.25 -3.54
C ILE A 139 -0.40 -14.00 -4.46
N SER A 140 -0.38 -12.92 -5.22
CA SER A 140 -1.45 -12.53 -6.14
C SER A 140 -0.89 -11.67 -7.27
N ASN A 141 -1.60 -11.62 -8.39
CA ASN A 141 -1.37 -10.66 -9.47
C ASN A 141 -1.96 -9.25 -9.17
N GLN A 142 -2.51 -9.06 -7.97
CA GLN A 142 -2.95 -7.77 -7.44
C GLN A 142 -2.42 -7.60 -6.02
N CYS A 143 -1.10 -7.47 -5.90
CA CYS A 143 -0.44 -7.32 -4.62
C CYS A 143 0.37 -6.01 -4.58
N LEU A 144 0.01 -5.13 -3.67
CA LEU A 144 0.60 -3.81 -3.50
C LEU A 144 1.45 -3.75 -2.23
N LEU A 145 2.60 -3.09 -2.31
CA LEU A 145 3.31 -2.54 -1.16
C LEU A 145 3.24 -1.02 -1.28
N VAL A 146 2.70 -0.37 -0.25
CA VAL A 146 2.45 1.07 -0.23
C VAL A 146 3.17 1.71 0.94
N GLU A 147 4.07 2.62 0.65
CA GLU A 147 4.70 3.49 1.64
C GLU A 147 3.84 4.73 1.87
N VAL A 148 3.32 4.91 3.07
CA VAL A 148 2.55 6.09 3.47
C VAL A 148 3.49 7.08 4.17
N GLY A 149 4.14 7.89 3.36
CA GLY A 149 5.22 8.77 3.82
C GLY A 149 6.43 8.00 4.34
N HIS A 150 7.21 8.64 5.21
CA HIS A 150 8.39 8.07 5.85
C HIS A 150 8.47 8.46 7.32
N ASN A 151 9.49 7.98 8.02
CA ASN A 151 9.63 8.11 9.47
C ASN A 151 9.81 9.55 10.01
N ALA A 152 9.93 10.57 9.14
CA ALA A 152 9.84 11.98 9.54
C ALA A 152 8.42 12.57 9.40
N ASN A 153 7.49 11.89 8.73
CA ASN A 153 6.11 12.33 8.64
C ASN A 153 5.37 12.14 9.97
N THR A 154 4.46 13.06 10.27
CA THR A 154 3.57 12.93 11.41
C THR A 154 2.50 11.88 11.16
N PHE A 155 1.89 11.40 12.24
CA PHE A 155 0.77 10.46 12.16
C PHE A 155 -0.43 11.07 11.42
N ASP A 156 -0.73 12.34 11.66
CA ASP A 156 -1.83 13.05 11.00
C ASP A 156 -1.58 13.20 9.50
N GLN A 157 -0.34 13.49 9.08
CA GLN A 157 0.01 13.52 7.66
C GLN A 157 -0.25 12.16 6.99
N ALA A 158 0.11 11.06 7.65
CA ALA A 158 -0.18 9.72 7.14
C ALA A 158 -1.70 9.44 7.05
N LEU A 159 -2.46 9.76 8.11
CA LEU A 159 -3.91 9.58 8.13
C LEU A 159 -4.62 10.39 7.04
N ASN A 160 -4.16 11.61 6.79
CA ASN A 160 -4.75 12.51 5.78
C ASN A 160 -4.62 11.98 4.35
N SER A 161 -3.60 11.17 4.07
CA SER A 161 -3.39 10.56 2.74
C SER A 161 -4.30 9.36 2.48
N ILE A 162 -4.83 8.74 3.53
CA ILE A 162 -5.56 7.48 3.42
C ILE A 162 -6.87 7.62 2.67
N ASP A 163 -7.57 8.75 2.81
CA ASP A 163 -8.83 9.00 2.11
C ASP A 163 -8.60 8.97 0.58
N TYR A 164 -7.52 9.58 0.11
CA TYR A 164 -7.14 9.61 -1.30
C TYR A 164 -6.65 8.23 -1.79
N LEU A 165 -5.86 7.54 -0.99
CA LEU A 165 -5.40 6.19 -1.31
C LEU A 165 -6.58 5.23 -1.47
N ALA A 166 -7.53 5.26 -0.54
CA ALA A 166 -8.72 4.41 -0.59
C ALA A 166 -9.58 4.69 -1.83
N ALA A 167 -9.79 5.97 -2.17
CA ALA A 167 -10.53 6.37 -3.36
C ALA A 167 -9.85 5.85 -4.65
N ALA A 168 -8.53 6.00 -4.76
CA ALA A 168 -7.78 5.54 -5.92
C ALA A 168 -7.75 4.00 -6.04
N ILE A 169 -7.70 3.28 -4.92
CA ILE A 169 -7.82 1.81 -4.92
C ILE A 169 -9.23 1.38 -5.33
N ALA A 170 -10.27 2.05 -4.83
CA ALA A 170 -11.66 1.74 -5.19
C ALA A 170 -11.90 1.96 -6.69
N GLU A 171 -11.42 3.07 -7.25
CA GLU A 171 -11.49 3.34 -8.69
C GLU A 171 -10.75 2.26 -9.49
N ALA A 172 -9.56 1.85 -9.07
CA ALA A 172 -8.81 0.79 -9.72
C ALA A 172 -9.52 -0.58 -9.66
N ALA A 173 -10.36 -0.80 -8.64
CA ALA A 173 -11.23 -1.98 -8.52
C ALA A 173 -12.53 -1.86 -9.33
N GLY A 174 -12.73 -0.77 -10.08
CA GLY A 174 -13.95 -0.52 -10.87
C GLY A 174 -15.14 -0.02 -10.04
N LEU A 175 -14.89 0.46 -8.83
CA LEU A 175 -15.90 1.01 -7.93
C LEU A 175 -15.77 2.54 -7.94
N THR A 176 -16.79 3.21 -8.44
CA THR A 176 -16.91 4.67 -8.28
C THR A 176 -17.62 4.96 -6.97
N ALA A 177 -17.27 6.07 -6.31
CA ALA A 177 -18.04 6.55 -5.19
C ALA A 177 -19.50 6.71 -5.63
N GLY A 178 -20.42 6.07 -4.96
CA GLY A 178 -21.84 6.33 -5.15
C GLY A 178 -22.07 7.85 -5.03
N GLU A 179 -23.01 8.41 -5.80
CA GLU A 179 -23.28 9.85 -5.97
C GLU A 179 -23.52 10.67 -4.67
N GLY A 180 -23.08 10.22 -3.53
CA GLY A 180 -23.27 10.85 -2.23
C GLY A 180 -22.01 11.12 -1.40
N GLN A 181 -20.81 10.72 -1.80
CA GLN A 181 -19.67 10.72 -0.87
C GLN A 181 -18.36 11.34 -1.36
N LEU A 182 -18.27 11.84 -2.57
CA LEU A 182 -17.12 12.64 -3.03
C LEU A 182 -17.53 14.08 -3.36
N SER A 183 -18.28 14.74 -2.49
CA SER A 183 -18.15 16.18 -2.41
C SER A 183 -16.88 16.48 -1.59
N LEU A 184 -15.74 16.43 -2.23
CA LEU A 184 -14.57 17.19 -1.81
C LEU A 184 -14.94 18.66 -2.02
N SER A 185 -15.81 19.19 -1.13
CA SER A 185 -16.13 20.60 -1.11
C SER A 185 -14.87 21.38 -0.75
N PRO A 186 -14.59 22.50 -1.46
CA PRO A 186 -13.41 23.32 -1.26
C PRO A 186 -13.31 23.90 0.14
#